data_ed4736beb9c41a569525b267bfbf2a12
#
_entry.id   ed4736beb9c41a569525b267bfbf2a12
#
_cell.length_a   1.000
_cell.length_b   1.000
_cell.length_c   1.000
_cell.angle_alpha   90.00
_cell.angle_beta   90.00
_cell.angle_gamma   90.00
#
_symmetry.space_group_name_H-M   'P 1'
#
loop_
_entity.id
_entity.type
_entity.pdbx_description
1 polymer ?
#
loop_
_entity_poly.entity_id
_entity_poly.type
_entity_poly.pdbx_seq_one_letter_code
_entity_poly.pdbx_strand_id
1 'polypeptide(L)'
;NDLSGTAKVLVIDDDPIVLDMMKQHLEGEGFEVIVADSGKKGIELARTESPSVITLDILMPEMDGWSVLRTLKADSVTADIPVVMASILDEQKQGLALGANDYVSKPIDRDKLVSALRRLVGSCSGKSVLVVEDDPDSRMFIQRLLRSEECQVNETVNGKEALEYLEAAERLPDLILLDLMMPVMDGFEFLTHIKEVESFNTIPILVVTAADLSKSDHKRLLGSVENIIQKSGLEQDQILREITNLISSKSKGE
;
A
#
# COMPACT_ATOMS: atom_id res chain seq x y z
N ASN A 1 -14.94 -5.93 -18.32
CA ASN A 1 -13.65 -5.23 -18.36
C ASN A 1 -13.11 -5.15 -16.95
N ASP A 2 -12.21 -6.05 -16.66
CA ASP A 2 -11.50 -6.22 -15.40
C ASP A 2 -10.52 -5.06 -15.22
N LEU A 3 -10.80 -4.15 -14.30
CA LEU A 3 -9.94 -3.02 -13.94
C LEU A 3 -9.48 -3.12 -12.48
N SER A 4 -9.21 -4.32 -11.99
CA SER A 4 -8.36 -4.52 -10.83
C SER A 4 -6.90 -4.49 -11.30
N GLY A 5 -6.30 -3.31 -11.33
CA GLY A 5 -4.90 -3.16 -11.72
C GLY A 5 -3.98 -3.85 -10.72
N THR A 6 -3.74 -5.14 -10.92
CA THR A 6 -2.77 -5.93 -10.19
C THR A 6 -1.40 -5.25 -10.32
N ALA A 7 -0.75 -4.94 -9.20
CA ALA A 7 0.56 -4.29 -9.24
C ALA A 7 1.58 -5.22 -9.91
N LYS A 8 2.30 -4.68 -10.88
CA LYS A 8 3.28 -5.41 -11.68
C LYS A 8 4.65 -5.37 -11.02
N VAL A 9 5.20 -6.52 -10.68
CA VAL A 9 6.52 -6.69 -10.07
C VAL A 9 7.49 -7.27 -11.09
N LEU A 10 8.62 -6.63 -11.32
CA LEU A 10 9.73 -7.19 -12.09
C LEU A 10 10.76 -7.80 -11.13
N VAL A 11 11.00 -9.11 -11.27
CA VAL A 11 12.00 -9.85 -10.49
C VAL A 11 13.23 -10.08 -11.36
N ILE A 12 14.39 -9.60 -10.92
CA ILE A 12 15.68 -9.73 -11.62
C ILE A 12 16.63 -10.56 -10.74
N ASP A 13 16.93 -11.78 -11.16
CA ASP A 13 17.82 -12.72 -10.47
C ASP A 13 18.35 -13.72 -11.51
N ASP A 14 19.60 -14.16 -11.43
CA ASP A 14 20.19 -15.12 -12.39
C ASP A 14 19.89 -16.58 -12.05
N ASP A 15 19.39 -16.86 -10.85
CA ASP A 15 19.00 -18.20 -10.43
C ASP A 15 17.55 -18.51 -10.86
N PRO A 16 17.33 -19.45 -11.79
CA PRO A 16 15.98 -19.82 -12.26
C PRO A 16 15.10 -20.39 -11.14
N ILE A 17 15.69 -21.00 -10.11
CA ILE A 17 14.93 -21.54 -8.97
C ILE A 17 14.37 -20.39 -8.13
N VAL A 18 15.17 -19.34 -7.91
CA VAL A 18 14.73 -18.13 -7.22
C VAL A 18 13.64 -17.43 -8.01
N LEU A 19 13.79 -17.29 -9.33
CA LEU A 19 12.78 -16.68 -10.20
C LEU A 19 11.44 -17.42 -10.13
N ASP A 20 11.46 -18.75 -10.25
CA ASP A 20 10.23 -19.57 -10.17
C ASP A 20 9.57 -19.49 -8.79
N MET A 21 10.37 -19.56 -7.72
CA MET A 21 9.89 -19.43 -6.35
C MET A 21 9.26 -18.05 -6.09
N MET A 22 9.94 -16.98 -6.48
CA MET A 22 9.47 -15.61 -6.33
C MET A 22 8.18 -15.38 -7.12
N LYS A 23 8.13 -15.86 -8.36
CA LYS A 23 6.96 -15.76 -9.20
C LYS A 23 5.74 -16.42 -8.55
N GLN A 24 5.86 -17.68 -8.14
CA GLN A 24 4.75 -18.40 -7.49
C GLN A 24 4.28 -17.73 -6.21
N HIS A 25 5.22 -17.24 -5.37
CA HIS A 25 4.88 -16.59 -4.12
C HIS A 25 4.16 -15.25 -4.34
N LEU A 26 4.69 -14.40 -5.22
CA LEU A 26 4.13 -13.07 -5.46
C LEU A 26 2.81 -13.13 -6.24
N GLU A 27 2.66 -14.05 -7.20
CA GLU A 27 1.37 -14.31 -7.86
C GLU A 27 0.31 -14.81 -6.86
N GLY A 28 0.70 -15.66 -5.88
CA GLY A 28 -0.17 -16.09 -4.78
C GLY A 28 -0.60 -14.96 -3.84
N GLU A 29 0.14 -13.85 -3.82
CA GLU A 29 -0.18 -12.62 -3.06
C GLU A 29 -0.91 -11.56 -3.90
N GLY A 30 -1.27 -11.90 -5.15
CA GLY A 30 -2.05 -11.04 -6.03
C GLY A 30 -1.24 -10.04 -6.86
N PHE A 31 0.07 -10.23 -7.03
CA PHE A 31 0.88 -9.43 -7.94
C PHE A 31 0.90 -10.01 -9.36
N GLU A 32 1.03 -9.17 -10.37
CA GLU A 32 1.45 -9.58 -11.72
C GLU A 32 2.98 -9.65 -11.75
N VAL A 33 3.57 -10.80 -12.12
CA VAL A 33 5.01 -10.98 -12.00
C VAL A 33 5.68 -11.19 -13.36
N ILE A 34 6.68 -10.36 -13.64
CA ILE A 34 7.60 -10.48 -14.77
C ILE A 34 8.97 -10.90 -14.23
N VAL A 35 9.65 -11.79 -14.94
CA VAL A 35 10.97 -12.29 -14.53
C VAL A 35 12.04 -11.98 -15.56
N ALA A 36 13.22 -11.62 -15.08
CA ALA A 36 14.43 -11.41 -15.87
C ALA A 36 15.59 -12.22 -15.26
N ASP A 37 16.24 -13.01 -16.08
CA ASP A 37 17.36 -13.89 -15.73
C ASP A 37 18.74 -13.18 -15.84
N SER A 38 18.77 -11.89 -16.09
CA SER A 38 19.98 -11.10 -16.22
C SER A 38 19.70 -9.60 -16.08
N GLY A 39 20.72 -8.84 -15.67
CA GLY A 39 20.63 -7.39 -15.52
C GLY A 39 20.26 -6.67 -16.82
N LYS A 40 20.77 -7.10 -17.98
CA LYS A 40 20.46 -6.51 -19.30
C LYS A 40 18.97 -6.66 -19.64
N LYS A 41 18.44 -7.88 -19.47
CA LYS A 41 17.02 -8.17 -19.70
C LYS A 41 16.13 -7.44 -18.71
N GLY A 42 16.57 -7.34 -17.45
CA GLY A 42 15.85 -6.58 -16.42
C GLY A 42 15.71 -5.10 -16.77
N ILE A 43 16.76 -4.43 -17.25
CA ILE A 43 16.71 -3.04 -17.69
C ILE A 43 15.78 -2.87 -18.90
N GLU A 44 15.83 -3.79 -19.86
CA GLU A 44 14.95 -3.74 -21.04
C GLU A 44 13.47 -3.89 -20.62
N LEU A 45 13.15 -4.89 -19.78
CA LEU A 45 11.79 -5.10 -19.29
C LEU A 45 11.30 -3.95 -18.40
N ALA A 46 12.17 -3.34 -17.60
CA ALA A 46 11.79 -2.16 -16.81
C ALA A 46 11.32 -1.01 -17.69
N ARG A 47 11.94 -0.80 -18.87
CA ARG A 47 11.56 0.24 -19.84
C ARG A 47 10.28 -0.08 -20.61
N THR A 48 10.10 -1.34 -21.02
CA THR A 48 8.99 -1.73 -21.90
C THR A 48 7.71 -2.03 -21.13
N GLU A 49 7.83 -2.61 -19.95
CA GLU A 49 6.71 -3.10 -19.14
C GLU A 49 6.27 -2.13 -18.04
N SER A 50 7.09 -1.11 -17.73
CA SER A 50 6.83 -0.10 -16.71
C SER A 50 6.31 -0.72 -15.40
N PRO A 51 7.08 -1.61 -14.74
CA PRO A 51 6.63 -2.28 -13.53
C PRO A 51 6.43 -1.27 -12.39
N SER A 52 5.53 -1.59 -11.48
CA SER A 52 5.26 -0.78 -10.28
C SER A 52 6.42 -0.83 -9.27
N VAL A 53 7.19 -1.92 -9.28
CA VAL A 53 8.37 -2.12 -8.41
C VAL A 53 9.27 -3.19 -9.01
N ILE A 54 10.56 -3.10 -8.71
CA ILE A 54 11.59 -4.05 -9.14
C ILE A 54 12.21 -4.71 -7.91
N THR A 55 12.35 -6.04 -7.90
CA THR A 55 13.26 -6.76 -7.00
C THR A 55 14.52 -7.10 -7.76
N LEU A 56 15.70 -6.87 -7.18
CA LEU A 56 16.96 -6.94 -7.87
C LEU A 56 18.01 -7.67 -7.03
N ASP A 57 18.51 -8.80 -7.54
CA ASP A 57 19.67 -9.46 -6.93
C ASP A 57 20.94 -8.64 -7.16
N ILE A 58 21.83 -8.68 -6.17
CA ILE A 58 23.14 -8.01 -6.24
C ILE A 58 24.15 -8.86 -6.98
N LEU A 59 24.17 -10.17 -6.72
CA LEU A 59 25.20 -11.08 -7.18
C LEU A 59 24.79 -11.77 -8.49
N MET A 60 24.86 -11.07 -9.59
CA MET A 60 24.56 -11.62 -10.91
C MET A 60 25.82 -11.63 -11.80
N PRO A 61 25.98 -12.61 -12.70
CA PRO A 61 27.07 -12.65 -13.68
C PRO A 61 26.92 -11.52 -14.72
N GLU A 62 28.02 -11.15 -15.38
CA GLU A 62 28.16 -10.12 -16.42
C GLU A 62 27.84 -8.69 -15.96
N MET A 63 26.71 -8.45 -15.30
CA MET A 63 26.30 -7.15 -14.79
C MET A 63 25.73 -7.31 -13.38
N ASP A 64 26.44 -6.83 -12.37
CA ASP A 64 26.02 -6.88 -10.98
C ASP A 64 24.79 -5.96 -10.71
N GLY A 65 24.05 -6.24 -9.64
CA GLY A 65 22.86 -5.48 -9.28
C GLY A 65 23.11 -4.00 -9.02
N TRP A 66 24.31 -3.63 -8.57
CA TRP A 66 24.67 -2.22 -8.38
C TRP A 66 24.77 -1.46 -9.69
N SER A 67 25.29 -2.11 -10.74
CA SER A 67 25.37 -1.55 -12.09
C SER A 67 23.99 -1.44 -12.74
N VAL A 68 23.12 -2.43 -12.51
CA VAL A 68 21.70 -2.39 -12.92
C VAL A 68 20.99 -1.23 -12.23
N LEU A 69 21.08 -1.11 -10.90
CA LEU A 69 20.45 -0.03 -10.12
C LEU A 69 20.86 1.36 -10.64
N ARG A 70 22.17 1.58 -10.82
CA ARG A 70 22.67 2.85 -11.36
C ARG A 70 22.11 3.16 -12.74
N THR A 71 22.02 2.15 -13.60
CA THR A 71 21.45 2.31 -14.95
C THR A 71 19.97 2.68 -14.89
N LEU A 72 19.19 1.99 -14.06
CA LEU A 72 17.77 2.27 -13.88
C LEU A 72 17.54 3.68 -13.32
N LYS A 73 18.31 4.11 -12.32
CA LYS A 73 18.18 5.43 -11.69
C LYS A 73 18.73 6.59 -12.53
N ALA A 74 19.57 6.32 -13.52
CA ALA A 74 20.08 7.31 -14.46
C ALA A 74 19.16 7.53 -15.68
N ASP A 75 18.20 6.66 -15.92
CA ASP A 75 17.28 6.72 -17.05
C ASP A 75 15.94 7.35 -16.64
N SER A 76 15.54 8.43 -17.27
CA SER A 76 14.30 9.16 -16.97
C SER A 76 13.02 8.32 -17.08
N VAL A 77 13.04 7.21 -17.82
CA VAL A 77 11.89 6.31 -17.97
C VAL A 77 11.74 5.38 -16.75
N THR A 78 12.88 5.00 -16.13
CA THR A 78 12.89 3.99 -15.06
C THR A 78 13.35 4.56 -13.71
N ALA A 79 13.81 5.81 -13.65
CA ALA A 79 14.36 6.43 -12.42
C ALA A 79 13.39 6.40 -11.24
N ASP A 80 12.11 6.64 -11.50
CA ASP A 80 11.06 6.72 -10.48
C ASP A 80 10.54 5.34 -10.04
N ILE A 81 10.87 4.27 -10.77
CA ILE A 81 10.46 2.92 -10.39
C ILE A 81 11.19 2.52 -9.11
N PRO A 82 10.47 2.18 -8.02
CA PRO A 82 11.10 1.75 -6.78
C PRO A 82 11.83 0.42 -6.95
N VAL A 83 13.00 0.29 -6.31
CA VAL A 83 13.84 -0.90 -6.37
C VAL A 83 14.11 -1.44 -4.98
N VAL A 84 13.80 -2.73 -4.78
CA VAL A 84 14.14 -3.52 -3.59
C VAL A 84 15.35 -4.37 -3.91
N MET A 85 16.44 -4.15 -3.21
CA MET A 85 17.65 -4.97 -3.37
C MET A 85 17.55 -6.27 -2.58
N ALA A 86 17.90 -7.41 -3.19
CA ALA A 86 17.99 -8.72 -2.52
C ALA A 86 19.45 -9.15 -2.42
N SER A 87 19.96 -9.42 -1.20
CA SER A 87 21.38 -9.78 -1.01
C SER A 87 21.65 -10.68 0.19
N ILE A 88 22.76 -11.43 0.12
CA ILE A 88 23.32 -12.22 1.22
C ILE A 88 24.16 -11.33 2.17
N LEU A 89 24.61 -10.16 1.71
CA LEU A 89 25.55 -9.29 2.42
C LEU A 89 24.84 -8.10 3.07
N ASP A 90 25.34 -7.65 4.23
CA ASP A 90 24.82 -6.50 4.98
C ASP A 90 25.33 -5.17 4.38
N GLU A 91 24.98 -4.92 3.10
CA GLU A 91 25.38 -3.73 2.32
C GLU A 91 24.27 -2.68 2.20
N GLN A 92 23.31 -2.66 3.15
CA GLN A 92 22.15 -1.77 3.14
C GLN A 92 22.50 -0.28 2.94
N LYS A 93 23.58 0.19 3.57
CA LYS A 93 23.99 1.60 3.47
C LYS A 93 24.43 1.98 2.05
N GLN A 94 25.05 1.07 1.32
CA GLN A 94 25.48 1.32 -0.06
C GLN A 94 24.29 1.34 -1.01
N GLY A 95 23.31 0.44 -0.84
CA GLY A 95 22.09 0.39 -1.65
C GLY A 95 21.26 1.65 -1.55
N LEU A 96 21.02 2.13 -0.34
CA LEU A 96 20.27 3.37 -0.09
C LEU A 96 21.00 4.60 -0.67
N ALA A 97 22.33 4.66 -0.57
CA ALA A 97 23.11 5.76 -1.13
C ALA A 97 23.07 5.80 -2.67
N LEU A 98 22.80 4.67 -3.34
CA LEU A 98 22.67 4.55 -4.80
C LEU A 98 21.22 4.67 -5.29
N GLY A 99 20.27 4.92 -4.38
CA GLY A 99 18.86 5.15 -4.72
C GLY A 99 17.97 3.91 -4.68
N ALA A 100 18.40 2.82 -4.03
CA ALA A 100 17.49 1.72 -3.68
C ALA A 100 16.45 2.20 -2.65
N ASN A 101 15.21 1.74 -2.81
CA ASN A 101 14.10 2.14 -1.94
C ASN A 101 13.96 1.25 -0.72
N ASP A 102 14.38 -0.01 -0.81
CA ASP A 102 14.38 -0.96 0.29
C ASP A 102 15.39 -2.10 0.08
N TYR A 103 15.55 -2.95 1.09
CA TYR A 103 16.53 -4.01 1.12
C TYR A 103 15.99 -5.26 1.82
N VAL A 104 16.14 -6.43 1.20
CA VAL A 104 15.77 -7.73 1.78
C VAL A 104 16.96 -8.65 1.80
N SER A 105 17.28 -9.21 2.98
CA SER A 105 18.37 -10.18 3.14
C SER A 105 18.00 -11.56 2.58
N LYS A 106 18.94 -12.22 1.89
CA LYS A 106 18.84 -13.66 1.57
C LYS A 106 19.28 -14.50 2.78
N PRO A 107 18.58 -15.60 3.16
CA PRO A 107 17.46 -16.17 2.47
C PRO A 107 16.22 -15.25 2.54
N ILE A 108 15.51 -15.10 1.42
CA ILE A 108 14.41 -14.18 1.30
C ILE A 108 13.25 -14.64 2.19
N ASP A 109 12.97 -13.84 3.22
CA ASP A 109 11.78 -13.97 4.03
C ASP A 109 10.59 -13.45 3.23
N ARG A 110 9.63 -14.34 2.96
CA ARG A 110 8.45 -14.06 2.13
C ARG A 110 7.65 -12.87 2.64
N ASP A 111 7.36 -12.85 3.94
CA ASP A 111 6.49 -11.83 4.53
C ASP A 111 7.16 -10.46 4.52
N LYS A 112 8.47 -10.42 4.76
CA LYS A 112 9.26 -9.18 4.65
C LYS A 112 9.31 -8.64 3.24
N LEU A 113 9.53 -9.52 2.25
CA LEU A 113 9.54 -9.11 0.84
C LEU A 113 8.18 -8.56 0.41
N VAL A 114 7.09 -9.31 0.67
CA VAL A 114 5.73 -8.89 0.33
C VAL A 114 5.39 -7.56 1.01
N SER A 115 5.75 -7.40 2.28
CA SER A 115 5.55 -6.14 3.02
C SER A 115 6.33 -4.97 2.40
N ALA A 116 7.59 -5.18 2.01
CA ALA A 116 8.40 -4.18 1.33
C ALA A 116 7.81 -3.79 -0.03
N LEU A 117 7.40 -4.77 -0.83
CA LEU A 117 6.79 -4.52 -2.14
C LEU A 117 5.45 -3.77 -2.02
N ARG A 118 4.57 -4.19 -1.12
CA ARG A 118 3.27 -3.53 -0.89
C ARG A 118 3.45 -2.09 -0.46
N ARG A 119 4.40 -1.81 0.43
CA ARG A 119 4.74 -0.47 0.88
C ARG A 119 5.19 0.44 -0.28
N LEU A 120 5.96 -0.07 -1.22
CA LEU A 120 6.49 0.69 -2.35
C LEU A 120 5.50 0.86 -3.51
N VAL A 121 4.65 -0.15 -3.74
CA VAL A 121 3.65 -0.13 -4.82
C VAL A 121 2.44 0.72 -4.45
N GLY A 122 2.14 0.79 -3.18
CA GLY A 122 1.00 1.51 -2.66
C GLY A 122 1.40 2.53 -1.61
N SER A 123 2.29 3.45 -1.93
CA SER A 123 2.60 4.58 -1.04
C SER A 123 1.36 5.44 -0.83
N CYS A 124 1.00 5.71 0.42
CA CYS A 124 0.04 6.73 0.74
C CYS A 124 0.68 8.14 0.85
N SER A 125 1.93 8.25 0.40
CA SER A 125 2.67 9.52 0.38
C SER A 125 1.89 10.60 -0.37
N GLY A 126 1.69 11.73 0.28
CA GLY A 126 0.92 12.86 -0.25
C GLY A 126 -0.59 12.67 -0.31
N LYS A 127 -1.13 11.50 0.04
CA LYS A 127 -2.58 11.23 0.10
C LYS A 127 -3.17 11.73 1.42
N SER A 128 -4.40 12.24 1.35
CA SER A 128 -5.14 12.74 2.51
C SER A 128 -6.05 11.65 3.08
N VAL A 129 -5.87 11.32 4.35
CA VAL A 129 -6.67 10.34 5.08
C VAL A 129 -7.40 11.03 6.22
N LEU A 130 -8.72 10.86 6.30
CA LEU A 130 -9.53 11.28 7.43
C LEU A 130 -9.68 10.13 8.41
N VAL A 131 -9.23 10.29 9.64
CA VAL A 131 -9.38 9.32 10.74
C VAL A 131 -10.53 9.76 11.63
N VAL A 132 -11.56 8.92 11.75
CA VAL A 132 -12.75 9.15 12.57
C VAL A 132 -12.75 8.11 13.70
N GLU A 133 -12.30 8.51 14.89
CA GLU A 133 -12.01 7.62 16.01
C GLU A 133 -12.13 8.40 17.33
N ASP A 134 -12.95 7.94 18.26
CA ASP A 134 -13.15 8.62 19.55
C ASP A 134 -12.08 8.30 20.59
N ASP A 135 -11.55 7.07 20.58
CA ASP A 135 -10.51 6.66 21.49
C ASP A 135 -9.17 7.35 21.17
N PRO A 136 -8.60 8.13 22.08
CA PRO A 136 -7.39 8.92 21.82
C PRO A 136 -6.15 8.05 21.58
N ASP A 137 -6.06 6.87 22.21
CA ASP A 137 -4.90 6.00 22.07
C ASP A 137 -4.92 5.31 20.70
N SER A 138 -6.08 4.80 20.28
CA SER A 138 -6.31 4.22 18.94
C SER A 138 -6.06 5.27 17.85
N ARG A 139 -6.59 6.48 18.01
CA ARG A 139 -6.42 7.58 17.06
C ARG A 139 -4.95 7.97 16.91
N MET A 140 -4.23 8.13 18.02
CA MET A 140 -2.80 8.45 18.02
C MET A 140 -1.97 7.33 17.38
N PHE A 141 -2.31 6.07 17.61
CA PHE A 141 -1.65 4.92 17.00
C PHE A 141 -1.81 4.95 15.46
N ILE A 142 -3.05 5.09 14.98
CA ILE A 142 -3.35 5.18 13.53
C ILE A 142 -2.66 6.39 12.91
N GLN A 143 -2.69 7.53 13.56
CA GLN A 143 -2.01 8.75 13.11
C GLN A 143 -0.51 8.54 12.92
N ARG A 144 0.18 7.95 13.91
CA ARG A 144 1.62 7.67 13.82
C ARG A 144 1.93 6.73 12.66
N LEU A 145 1.11 5.69 12.50
CA LEU A 145 1.25 4.72 11.43
C LEU A 145 1.11 5.37 10.05
N LEU A 146 0.10 6.21 9.85
CA LEU A 146 -0.12 6.90 8.58
C LEU A 146 0.95 7.94 8.28
N ARG A 147 1.41 8.68 9.30
CA ARG A 147 2.47 9.69 9.14
C ARG A 147 3.84 9.06 8.83
N SER A 148 4.11 7.84 9.32
CA SER A 148 5.35 7.12 8.93
C SER A 148 5.38 6.74 7.45
N GLU A 149 4.22 6.69 6.79
CA GLU A 149 4.05 6.48 5.35
C GLU A 149 3.82 7.79 4.58
N GLU A 150 4.13 8.93 5.19
CA GLU A 150 4.01 10.27 4.60
C GLU A 150 2.59 10.67 4.16
N CYS A 151 1.53 10.03 4.73
CA CYS A 151 0.16 10.45 4.51
C CYS A 151 -0.14 11.78 5.22
N GLN A 152 -0.99 12.60 4.62
CA GLN A 152 -1.62 13.75 5.29
C GLN A 152 -2.79 13.24 6.12
N VAL A 153 -2.75 13.44 7.43
CA VAL A 153 -3.76 12.90 8.35
C VAL A 153 -4.59 14.03 8.95
N ASN A 154 -5.90 13.94 8.74
CA ASN A 154 -6.91 14.76 9.42
C ASN A 154 -7.66 13.88 10.42
N GLU A 155 -8.05 14.45 11.56
CA GLU A 155 -8.62 13.67 12.67
C GLU A 155 -9.92 14.30 13.15
N THR A 156 -10.90 13.44 13.45
CA THR A 156 -12.16 13.80 14.10
C THR A 156 -12.52 12.73 15.14
N VAL A 157 -13.29 13.10 16.15
CA VAL A 157 -13.57 12.23 17.29
C VAL A 157 -14.96 11.58 17.24
N ASN A 158 -15.76 11.89 16.23
CA ASN A 158 -17.10 11.32 16.01
C ASN A 158 -17.60 11.60 14.59
N GLY A 159 -18.67 10.94 14.19
CA GLY A 159 -19.27 11.10 12.86
C GLY A 159 -19.76 12.52 12.55
N LYS A 160 -20.23 13.26 13.56
CA LYS A 160 -20.70 14.63 13.36
C LYS A 160 -19.57 15.58 12.96
N GLU A 161 -18.45 15.55 13.70
CA GLU A 161 -17.27 16.34 13.36
C GLU A 161 -16.70 15.94 12.00
N ALA A 162 -16.76 14.64 11.65
CA ALA A 162 -16.36 14.17 10.34
C ALA A 162 -17.19 14.74 9.21
N LEU A 163 -18.52 14.83 9.36
CA LEU A 163 -19.38 15.50 8.38
C LEU A 163 -19.07 16.99 8.27
N GLU A 164 -18.94 17.70 9.40
CA GLU A 164 -18.57 19.13 9.43
C GLU A 164 -17.23 19.37 8.72
N TYR A 165 -16.25 18.46 8.92
CA TYR A 165 -14.96 18.51 8.22
C TYR A 165 -15.15 18.34 6.71
N LEU A 166 -15.92 17.34 6.25
CA LEU A 166 -16.14 17.07 4.82
C LEU A 166 -16.87 18.21 4.11
N GLU A 167 -17.84 18.85 4.81
CA GLU A 167 -18.59 20.01 4.28
C GLU A 167 -17.71 21.26 4.14
N ALA A 168 -16.72 21.43 5.02
CA ALA A 168 -15.81 22.57 5.02
C ALA A 168 -14.54 22.37 4.16
N ALA A 169 -14.28 21.14 3.73
CA ALA A 169 -13.04 20.78 3.05
C ALA A 169 -13.01 21.31 1.60
N GLU A 170 -11.98 22.07 1.25
CA GLU A 170 -11.72 22.48 -0.15
C GLU A 170 -11.39 21.28 -1.04
N ARG A 171 -10.78 20.25 -0.46
CA ARG A 171 -10.47 18.96 -1.11
C ARG A 171 -10.88 17.82 -0.19
N LEU A 172 -11.67 16.90 -0.75
CA LEU A 172 -12.08 15.69 -0.02
C LEU A 172 -10.89 14.74 0.23
N PRO A 173 -10.93 13.97 1.32
CA PRO A 173 -9.90 12.98 1.60
C PRO A 173 -9.90 11.86 0.57
N ASP A 174 -8.73 11.28 0.34
CA ASP A 174 -8.56 10.12 -0.55
C ASP A 174 -9.10 8.82 0.09
N LEU A 175 -9.19 8.78 1.43
CA LEU A 175 -9.68 7.64 2.21
C LEU A 175 -10.25 8.13 3.56
N ILE A 176 -11.29 7.45 4.05
CA ILE A 176 -11.78 7.60 5.43
C ILE A 176 -11.50 6.31 6.20
N LEU A 177 -10.83 6.41 7.36
CA LEU A 177 -10.75 5.35 8.37
C LEU A 177 -11.81 5.62 9.43
N LEU A 178 -12.72 4.69 9.64
CA LEU A 178 -13.92 4.89 10.44
C LEU A 178 -14.03 3.86 11.56
N ASP A 179 -14.11 4.30 12.81
CA ASP A 179 -14.66 3.46 13.87
C ASP A 179 -16.19 3.49 13.83
N LEU A 180 -16.80 2.37 14.22
CA LEU A 180 -18.27 2.25 14.26
C LEU A 180 -18.85 2.69 15.61
N MET A 181 -18.09 2.55 16.70
CA MET A 181 -18.60 2.72 18.05
C MET A 181 -18.11 4.03 18.67
N MET A 182 -18.74 5.12 18.30
CA MET A 182 -18.39 6.47 18.76
C MET A 182 -19.57 7.18 19.39
N PRO A 183 -19.35 8.10 20.36
CA PRO A 183 -20.39 8.93 20.92
C PRO A 183 -20.87 10.01 19.94
N VAL A 184 -22.01 10.64 20.23
CA VAL A 184 -22.64 11.76 19.49
C VAL A 184 -23.25 11.31 18.16
N MET A 185 -22.45 10.79 17.23
CA MET A 185 -22.85 10.17 15.97
C MET A 185 -21.96 8.97 15.74
N ASP A 186 -22.55 7.79 15.73
CA ASP A 186 -21.84 6.54 15.48
C ASP A 186 -21.48 6.36 14.00
N GLY A 187 -20.64 5.35 13.70
CA GLY A 187 -20.19 5.11 12.34
C GLY A 187 -21.32 4.67 11.39
N PHE A 188 -22.37 4.02 11.89
CA PHE A 188 -23.50 3.62 11.06
C PHE A 188 -24.39 4.81 10.66
N GLU A 189 -24.60 5.77 11.59
CA GLU A 189 -25.27 7.01 11.29
C GLU A 189 -24.46 7.86 10.29
N PHE A 190 -23.15 7.97 10.52
CA PHE A 190 -22.23 8.65 9.60
C PHE A 190 -22.29 8.07 8.19
N LEU A 191 -22.23 6.74 8.03
CA LEU A 191 -22.35 6.06 6.73
C LEU A 191 -23.68 6.34 6.03
N THR A 192 -24.75 6.52 6.79
CA THR A 192 -26.07 6.87 6.23
C THR A 192 -26.02 8.26 5.61
N HIS A 193 -25.46 9.25 6.31
CA HIS A 193 -25.33 10.62 5.80
C HIS A 193 -24.37 10.74 4.62
N ILE A 194 -23.25 9.99 4.64
CA ILE A 194 -22.29 9.95 3.50
C ILE A 194 -22.99 9.56 2.20
N LYS A 195 -23.91 8.61 2.24
CA LYS A 195 -24.66 8.15 1.06
C LYS A 195 -25.64 9.17 0.49
N GLU A 196 -26.13 10.07 1.31
CA GLU A 196 -27.07 11.10 0.89
C GLU A 196 -26.41 12.21 0.07
N VAL A 197 -25.07 12.35 0.18
CA VAL A 197 -24.29 13.38 -0.53
C VAL A 197 -23.45 12.73 -1.63
N GLU A 198 -23.80 13.00 -2.89
CA GLU A 198 -23.19 12.35 -4.06
C GLU A 198 -21.64 12.49 -4.09
N SER A 199 -21.11 13.67 -3.74
CA SER A 199 -19.66 13.90 -3.68
C SER A 199 -18.96 13.07 -2.61
N PHE A 200 -19.59 12.83 -1.46
CA PHE A 200 -19.00 12.06 -0.37
C PHE A 200 -19.06 10.54 -0.62
N ASN A 201 -20.09 10.09 -1.34
CA ASN A 201 -20.29 8.67 -1.66
C ASN A 201 -19.16 8.09 -2.54
N THR A 202 -18.33 8.94 -3.13
CA THR A 202 -17.16 8.51 -3.91
C THR A 202 -15.91 8.25 -3.07
N ILE A 203 -15.91 8.63 -1.78
CA ILE A 203 -14.74 8.46 -0.91
C ILE A 203 -14.71 7.01 -0.42
N PRO A 204 -13.63 6.25 -0.64
CA PRO A 204 -13.50 4.91 -0.08
C PRO A 204 -13.47 4.97 1.45
N ILE A 205 -14.14 4.01 2.11
CA ILE A 205 -14.23 3.94 3.56
C ILE A 205 -13.73 2.58 4.03
N LEU A 206 -12.73 2.60 4.91
CA LEU A 206 -12.21 1.44 5.61
C LEU A 206 -12.68 1.49 7.06
N VAL A 207 -13.47 0.50 7.46
CA VAL A 207 -13.91 0.37 8.86
C VAL A 207 -12.82 -0.30 9.69
N VAL A 208 -12.45 0.32 10.82
CA VAL A 208 -11.48 -0.21 11.78
C VAL A 208 -12.14 -0.18 13.16
N THR A 209 -12.69 -1.29 13.62
CA THR A 209 -13.51 -1.33 14.85
C THR A 209 -13.13 -2.43 15.82
N ALA A 210 -13.31 -2.17 17.12
CA ALA A 210 -13.21 -3.19 18.18
C ALA A 210 -14.53 -3.99 18.38
N ALA A 211 -15.62 -3.57 17.74
CA ALA A 211 -16.92 -4.19 17.91
C ALA A 211 -17.01 -5.58 17.28
N ASP A 212 -17.63 -6.52 17.98
CA ASP A 212 -18.07 -7.78 17.40
C ASP A 212 -19.31 -7.54 16.54
N LEU A 213 -19.12 -7.57 15.22
CA LEU A 213 -20.18 -7.28 14.27
C LEU A 213 -21.13 -8.47 14.11
N SER A 214 -22.41 -8.23 14.31
CA SER A 214 -23.45 -9.20 14.00
C SER A 214 -23.64 -9.40 12.51
N LYS A 215 -24.34 -10.46 12.10
CA LYS A 215 -24.72 -10.66 10.68
C LYS A 215 -25.57 -9.50 10.12
N SER A 216 -26.34 -8.82 10.96
CA SER A 216 -27.12 -7.65 10.58
C SER A 216 -26.22 -6.44 10.32
N ASP A 217 -25.18 -6.26 11.13
CA ASP A 217 -24.22 -5.16 10.96
C ASP A 217 -23.41 -5.32 9.68
N HIS A 218 -22.91 -6.52 9.41
CA HIS A 218 -22.26 -6.83 8.13
C HIS A 218 -23.17 -6.52 6.94
N LYS A 219 -24.48 -6.84 7.04
CA LYS A 219 -25.43 -6.55 5.97
C LYS A 219 -25.69 -5.04 5.79
N ARG A 220 -25.65 -4.24 6.87
CA ARG A 220 -25.74 -2.77 6.80
C ARG A 220 -24.53 -2.13 6.16
N LEU A 221 -23.34 -2.72 6.37
CA LEU A 221 -22.06 -2.23 5.83
C LEU A 221 -21.84 -2.63 4.37
N LEU A 222 -22.48 -3.70 3.89
CA LEU A 222 -22.37 -4.17 2.51
C LEU A 222 -22.74 -3.06 1.50
N GLY A 223 -21.80 -2.75 0.61
CA GLY A 223 -21.96 -1.68 -0.41
C GLY A 223 -21.83 -0.26 0.13
N SER A 224 -21.38 -0.10 1.40
CA SER A 224 -21.12 1.21 2.01
C SER A 224 -19.66 1.40 2.37
N VAL A 225 -18.92 0.31 2.52
CA VAL A 225 -17.51 0.32 2.91
C VAL A 225 -16.73 -0.65 2.03
N GLU A 226 -15.47 -0.36 1.81
CA GLU A 226 -14.59 -1.19 0.97
C GLU A 226 -14.14 -2.45 1.72
N ASN A 227 -13.77 -2.30 3.00
CA ASN A 227 -13.37 -3.41 3.85
C ASN A 227 -13.64 -3.12 5.32
N ILE A 228 -13.57 -4.17 6.16
CA ILE A 228 -13.77 -4.11 7.61
C ILE A 228 -12.60 -4.83 8.29
N ILE A 229 -11.93 -4.13 9.18
CA ILE A 229 -10.84 -4.67 10.00
C ILE A 229 -11.26 -4.65 11.48
N GLN A 230 -11.10 -5.77 12.17
CA GLN A 230 -11.29 -5.82 13.62
C GLN A 230 -10.01 -5.40 14.35
N LYS A 231 -10.13 -4.51 15.36
CA LYS A 231 -9.00 -4.04 16.19
C LYS A 231 -8.38 -5.13 17.05
N SER A 232 -9.08 -6.25 17.31
CA SER A 232 -8.57 -7.37 18.10
C SER A 232 -7.54 -8.18 17.30
N GLY A 233 -6.26 -8.07 17.66
CA GLY A 233 -5.16 -8.78 17.00
C GLY A 233 -4.55 -8.06 15.79
N LEU A 234 -4.78 -6.76 15.65
CA LEU A 234 -4.24 -5.95 14.57
C LEU A 234 -2.72 -5.90 14.60
N GLU A 235 -2.11 -6.45 13.56
CA GLU A 235 -0.73 -6.12 13.18
C GLU A 235 -0.72 -4.82 12.37
N GLN A 236 0.26 -3.94 12.64
CA GLN A 236 0.41 -2.65 11.95
C GLN A 236 0.41 -2.80 10.43
N ASP A 237 1.05 -3.88 9.96
CA ASP A 237 1.15 -4.21 8.55
C ASP A 237 -0.20 -4.49 7.88
N GLN A 238 -1.18 -5.01 8.60
CA GLN A 238 -2.50 -5.30 8.04
C GLN A 238 -3.28 -4.02 7.74
N ILE A 239 -3.28 -3.06 8.65
CA ILE A 239 -3.92 -1.75 8.43
C ILE A 239 -3.28 -1.04 7.23
N LEU A 240 -1.94 -0.98 7.21
CA LEU A 240 -1.22 -0.34 6.11
C LEU A 240 -1.50 -1.00 4.76
N ARG A 241 -1.55 -2.32 4.69
CA ARG A 241 -1.89 -3.07 3.46
C ARG A 241 -3.26 -2.66 2.91
N GLU A 242 -4.28 -2.64 3.75
CA GLU A 242 -5.64 -2.30 3.31
C GLU A 242 -5.74 -0.83 2.88
N ILE A 243 -5.16 0.09 3.64
CA ILE A 243 -5.11 1.51 3.31
C ILE A 243 -4.43 1.72 1.96
N THR A 244 -3.27 1.10 1.78
CA THR A 244 -2.47 1.21 0.56
C THR A 244 -3.20 0.66 -0.66
N ASN A 245 -3.84 -0.50 -0.54
CA ASN A 245 -4.64 -1.11 -1.61
C ASN A 245 -5.80 -0.19 -2.04
N LEU A 246 -6.55 0.37 -1.08
CA LEU A 246 -7.70 1.22 -1.36
C LEU A 246 -7.31 2.55 -2.01
N ILE A 247 -6.23 3.18 -1.54
CA ILE A 247 -5.72 4.44 -2.11
C ILE A 247 -5.18 4.22 -3.53
N SER A 248 -4.47 3.11 -3.78
CA SER A 248 -3.88 2.80 -5.08
C SER A 248 -4.93 2.44 -6.14
N SER A 249 -6.02 1.78 -5.75
CA SER A 249 -7.10 1.42 -6.67
C SER A 249 -7.81 2.66 -7.25
N LYS A 250 -7.89 3.75 -6.49
CA LYS A 250 -8.54 5.00 -6.90
C LYS A 250 -7.67 5.88 -7.82
N SER A 251 -6.36 5.83 -7.69
CA SER A 251 -5.43 6.65 -8.51
C SER A 251 -5.36 6.23 -9.98
N LYS A 252 -5.98 5.09 -10.36
CA LYS A 252 -6.00 4.55 -11.74
C LYS A 252 -7.32 4.82 -12.49
N GLY A 253 -8.24 5.57 -11.89
CA GLY A 253 -9.55 5.91 -12.46
C GLY A 253 -9.70 7.36 -12.95
N GLU A 254 -8.61 8.16 -12.94
CA GLU A 254 -8.56 9.50 -13.56
C GLU A 254 -7.80 9.49 -14.88
#